data_8bc156fef0e75f0b32c29ff33ee1174c
#
_entry.id   8bc156fef0e75f0b32c29ff33ee1174c
#
_cell.length_a   1.000
_cell.length_b   1.000
_cell.length_c   1.000
_cell.angle_alpha   90.00
_cell.angle_beta   90.00
_cell.angle_gamma   90.00
#
_symmetry.space_group_name_H-M   'P 1'
#
loop_
_entity.id
_entity.type
_entity.pdbx_description
1 polymer ?
#
loop_
_entity_poly.entity_id
_entity_poly.type
_entity_poly.pdbx_seq_one_letter_code
_entity_poly.pdbx_strand_id
1 'polypeptide(L)'
;ETGTATIIRCEGDNRIVLSPGANHALTGEDVAGALRYLVTDELDADVCDLAPAAGSVFIAQGECDLIATAAALACAHGLGFYTVFNPAPACDLPAGAWPAVDLVCPNETECQVLTGILPTDDASCAAALKALLGKGVGAAVITLGGAGSVTLGDDGELLRVPALSSEVVDTTAAGDTFIGALAAARLQGLPLFECMVAGARASAVAVSRLGAQQSIPTRAEVEHAFDLDGLEIDGEAE
;
A
#
# COMPACT_ATOMS: atom_id res chain seq x y z
N GLU A 1 11.25 -1.14 24.05
CA GLU A 1 10.65 0.19 23.85
C GLU A 1 10.01 0.26 22.46
N THR A 2 8.96 1.05 22.32
CA THR A 2 8.30 1.31 21.04
C THR A 2 9.25 1.95 20.04
N GLY A 3 9.13 1.60 18.76
CA GLY A 3 9.86 2.25 17.68
C GLY A 3 9.56 3.76 17.62
N THR A 4 10.56 4.55 17.22
CA THR A 4 10.40 5.99 17.10
C THR A 4 10.90 6.48 15.75
N ALA A 5 10.20 7.48 15.19
CA ALA A 5 10.60 8.17 13.97
C ALA A 5 10.85 9.65 14.29
N THR A 6 12.06 10.14 13.97
CA THR A 6 12.38 11.56 14.03
C THR A 6 12.28 12.15 12.63
N ILE A 7 11.32 13.03 12.40
CA ILE A 7 11.10 13.67 11.11
C ILE A 7 11.81 15.03 11.11
N ILE A 8 12.81 15.18 10.24
CA ILE A 8 13.56 16.41 10.04
C ILE A 8 13.04 17.07 8.76
N ARG A 9 12.45 18.27 8.91
CA ARG A 9 11.98 19.06 7.79
C ARG A 9 13.04 20.08 7.39
N CYS A 10 13.43 20.09 6.13
CA CYS A 10 14.39 21.05 5.60
C CYS A 10 14.02 21.39 4.15
N GLU A 11 13.85 22.70 3.87
CA GLU A 11 13.62 23.23 2.51
C GLU A 11 12.48 22.56 1.72
N GLY A 12 11.41 22.14 2.41
CA GLY A 12 10.23 21.50 1.81
C GLY A 12 10.38 19.99 1.62
N ASP A 13 11.49 19.39 2.05
CA ASP A 13 11.73 17.95 2.03
C ASP A 13 11.69 17.37 3.47
N ASN A 14 11.31 16.09 3.59
CA ASN A 14 11.26 15.37 4.85
C ASN A 14 12.35 14.29 4.87
N ARG A 15 13.17 14.29 5.93
CA ARG A 15 14.11 13.21 6.21
C ARG A 15 13.71 12.52 7.49
N ILE A 16 13.55 11.20 7.44
CA ILE A 16 13.09 10.39 8.56
C ILE A 16 14.25 9.55 9.08
N VAL A 17 14.53 9.68 10.38
CA VAL A 17 15.48 8.83 11.10
C VAL A 17 14.68 7.88 11.97
N LEU A 18 14.78 6.59 11.69
CA LEU A 18 14.05 5.53 12.39
C LEU A 18 14.90 4.88 13.49
N SER A 19 14.29 4.65 14.64
CA SER A 19 14.78 3.72 15.66
C SER A 19 13.74 2.61 15.78
N PRO A 20 14.02 1.39 15.31
CA PRO A 20 12.98 0.36 15.11
C PRO A 20 12.36 -0.15 16.42
N GLY A 21 13.11 -0.12 17.52
CA GLY A 21 12.60 -0.54 18.83
C GLY A 21 11.90 -1.91 18.78
N ALA A 22 10.66 -1.95 19.24
CA ALA A 22 9.85 -3.18 19.29
C ALA A 22 9.47 -3.76 17.91
N ASN A 23 9.57 -2.98 16.82
CA ASN A 23 9.28 -3.49 15.48
C ASN A 23 10.17 -4.68 15.10
N HIS A 24 11.43 -4.69 15.56
CA HIS A 24 12.35 -5.80 15.32
C HIS A 24 12.18 -7.00 16.28
N ALA A 25 11.31 -6.88 17.27
CA ALA A 25 11.00 -7.98 18.17
C ALA A 25 9.80 -8.81 17.72
N LEU A 26 9.03 -8.31 16.74
CA LEU A 26 7.88 -9.00 16.19
C LEU A 26 8.34 -10.19 15.34
N THR A 27 7.84 -11.40 15.65
CA THR A 27 8.14 -12.60 14.89
C THR A 27 7.01 -12.99 13.94
N GLY A 28 7.32 -13.79 12.92
CA GLY A 28 6.29 -14.34 12.04
C GLY A 28 5.28 -15.22 12.78
N GLU A 29 5.68 -15.87 13.86
CA GLU A 29 4.81 -16.71 14.71
C GLU A 29 3.82 -15.86 15.50
N ASP A 30 4.25 -14.70 16.04
CA ASP A 30 3.36 -13.76 16.73
C ASP A 30 2.25 -13.28 15.80
N VAL A 31 2.61 -12.90 14.56
CA VAL A 31 1.64 -12.43 13.55
C VAL A 31 0.74 -13.57 13.10
N ALA A 32 1.29 -14.75 12.82
CA ALA A 32 0.51 -15.91 12.40
C ALA A 32 -0.49 -16.33 13.49
N GLY A 33 -0.08 -16.29 14.76
CA GLY A 33 -0.96 -16.54 15.90
C GLY A 33 -2.12 -15.54 15.98
N ALA A 34 -1.81 -14.24 15.84
CA ALA A 34 -2.82 -13.19 15.84
C ALA A 34 -3.80 -13.32 14.66
N LEU A 35 -3.31 -13.64 13.45
CA LEU A 35 -4.15 -13.83 12.27
C LEU A 35 -5.09 -15.04 12.42
N ARG A 36 -4.59 -16.16 12.95
CA ARG A 36 -5.42 -17.33 13.23
C ARG A 36 -6.53 -16.98 14.23
N TYR A 37 -6.17 -16.31 15.33
CA TYR A 37 -7.16 -15.86 16.31
C TYR A 37 -8.25 -14.98 15.71
N LEU A 38 -7.88 -14.02 14.83
CA LEU A 38 -8.85 -13.15 14.16
C LEU A 38 -9.84 -13.91 13.25
N VAL A 39 -9.43 -15.07 12.73
CA VAL A 39 -10.27 -15.86 11.82
C VAL A 39 -11.15 -16.86 12.58
N THR A 40 -10.70 -17.37 13.74
CA THR A 40 -11.33 -18.50 14.44
C THR A 40 -11.86 -18.19 15.82
N ASP A 41 -11.50 -17.04 16.41
CA ASP A 41 -11.63 -16.78 17.85
C ASP A 41 -10.92 -17.83 18.76
N GLU A 42 -10.08 -18.69 18.18
CA GLU A 42 -9.34 -19.74 18.89
C GLU A 42 -7.86 -19.70 18.52
N LEU A 43 -6.98 -19.56 19.53
CA LEU A 43 -5.52 -19.46 19.36
C LEU A 43 -4.87 -20.76 18.84
N ASP A 44 -5.51 -21.90 19.05
CA ASP A 44 -4.96 -23.23 18.78
C ASP A 44 -5.63 -23.94 17.58
N ALA A 45 -6.44 -23.25 16.78
CA ALA A 45 -7.10 -23.85 15.63
C ALA A 45 -6.11 -24.23 14.52
N ASP A 46 -6.24 -25.42 13.97
CA ASP A 46 -5.49 -25.84 12.79
C ASP A 46 -5.89 -25.04 11.56
N VAL A 47 -4.91 -24.47 10.87
CA VAL A 47 -5.11 -23.57 9.69
C VAL A 47 -5.90 -24.24 8.57
N CYS A 48 -5.88 -25.58 8.49
CA CYS A 48 -6.55 -26.34 7.44
C CYS A 48 -8.08 -26.31 7.51
N ASP A 49 -8.64 -26.04 8.69
CA ASP A 49 -10.08 -26.05 8.93
C ASP A 49 -10.72 -24.65 8.95
N LEU A 50 -9.90 -23.61 8.71
CA LEU A 50 -10.35 -22.22 8.74
C LEU A 50 -11.11 -21.83 7.47
N ALA A 51 -12.27 -21.23 7.65
CA ALA A 51 -12.93 -20.55 6.53
C ALA A 51 -12.04 -19.39 6.03
N PRO A 52 -11.90 -19.20 4.70
CA PRO A 52 -11.16 -18.06 4.16
C PRO A 52 -11.68 -16.75 4.76
N ALA A 53 -10.78 -15.87 5.14
CA ALA A 53 -11.10 -14.51 5.59
C ALA A 53 -11.53 -13.64 4.39
N ALA A 54 -12.54 -14.10 3.65
CA ALA A 54 -13.04 -13.42 2.48
C ALA A 54 -13.49 -12.00 2.83
N GLY A 55 -12.98 -11.02 2.10
CA GLY A 55 -13.27 -9.61 2.36
C GLY A 55 -12.37 -8.98 3.42
N SER A 56 -11.22 -9.58 3.75
CA SER A 56 -10.22 -8.98 4.63
C SER A 56 -8.95 -8.61 3.86
N VAL A 57 -8.28 -7.54 4.29
CA VAL A 57 -6.98 -7.10 3.73
C VAL A 57 -5.91 -7.16 4.82
N PHE A 58 -4.75 -7.68 4.47
CA PHE A 58 -3.55 -7.64 5.29
C PHE A 58 -2.52 -6.72 4.65
N ILE A 59 -2.13 -5.66 5.37
CA ILE A 59 -1.13 -4.70 4.88
C ILE A 59 0.15 -4.87 5.69
N ALA A 60 1.28 -4.99 5.01
CA ALA A 60 2.60 -5.05 5.61
C ALA A 60 3.53 -4.00 4.98
N GLN A 61 4.49 -3.52 5.78
CA GLN A 61 5.54 -2.59 5.36
C GLN A 61 6.93 -3.14 5.68
N GLY A 62 7.98 -2.41 5.28
CA GLY A 62 9.38 -2.79 5.47
C GLY A 62 9.98 -2.41 6.82
N GLU A 63 9.18 -1.97 7.80
CA GLU A 63 9.67 -1.48 9.09
C GLU A 63 9.91 -2.58 10.14
N CYS A 64 9.41 -3.79 9.90
CA CYS A 64 9.64 -4.96 10.74
C CYS A 64 10.75 -5.85 10.16
N ASP A 65 11.10 -6.93 10.87
CA ASP A 65 12.00 -7.95 10.32
C ASP A 65 11.41 -8.54 9.02
N LEU A 66 12.19 -8.54 7.94
CA LEU A 66 11.70 -8.95 6.62
C LEU A 66 11.39 -10.44 6.50
N ILE A 67 12.02 -11.28 7.31
CA ILE A 67 11.70 -12.71 7.37
C ILE A 67 10.37 -12.91 8.08
N ALA A 68 10.14 -12.17 9.17
CA ALA A 68 8.87 -12.17 9.88
C ALA A 68 7.75 -11.60 9.00
N THR A 69 8.01 -10.50 8.27
CA THR A 69 7.06 -9.89 7.32
C THR A 69 6.69 -10.87 6.19
N ALA A 70 7.68 -11.56 5.61
CA ALA A 70 7.45 -12.58 4.58
C ALA A 70 6.60 -13.75 5.10
N ALA A 71 6.88 -14.23 6.31
CA ALA A 71 6.09 -15.29 6.95
C ALA A 71 4.64 -14.84 7.25
N ALA A 72 4.48 -13.58 7.70
CA ALA A 72 3.17 -12.98 7.95
C ALA A 72 2.33 -12.86 6.66
N LEU A 73 2.93 -12.36 5.56
CA LEU A 73 2.30 -12.28 4.24
C LEU A 73 1.87 -13.67 3.74
N ALA A 74 2.75 -14.67 3.85
CA ALA A 74 2.44 -16.04 3.43
C ALA A 74 1.28 -16.63 4.26
N CYS A 75 1.27 -16.40 5.57
CA CYS A 75 0.19 -16.83 6.45
C CYS A 75 -1.12 -16.15 6.10
N ALA A 76 -1.14 -14.82 5.97
CA ALA A 76 -2.32 -14.05 5.62
C ALA A 76 -2.90 -14.47 4.26
N HIS A 77 -2.04 -14.61 3.24
CA HIS A 77 -2.44 -15.08 1.91
C HIS A 77 -3.03 -16.49 1.97
N GLY A 78 -2.40 -17.41 2.74
CA GLY A 78 -2.92 -18.76 2.95
C GLY A 78 -4.27 -18.82 3.68
N LEU A 79 -4.57 -17.82 4.50
CA LEU A 79 -5.87 -17.64 5.17
C LEU A 79 -6.92 -16.90 4.31
N GLY A 80 -6.59 -16.53 3.06
CA GLY A 80 -7.49 -15.88 2.13
C GLY A 80 -7.62 -14.37 2.29
N PHE A 81 -6.72 -13.71 3.02
CA PHE A 81 -6.61 -12.26 3.02
C PHE A 81 -6.09 -11.76 1.67
N TYR A 82 -6.59 -10.61 1.23
CA TYR A 82 -5.93 -9.86 0.16
C TYR A 82 -4.69 -9.17 0.75
N THR A 83 -3.51 -9.55 0.29
CA THR A 83 -2.25 -9.11 0.87
C THR A 83 -1.67 -7.92 0.11
N VAL A 84 -1.34 -6.86 0.84
CA VAL A 84 -0.71 -5.65 0.31
C VAL A 84 0.66 -5.47 0.95
N PHE A 85 1.69 -5.30 0.14
CA PHE A 85 3.02 -4.98 0.61
C PHE A 85 3.45 -3.59 0.14
N ASN A 86 3.76 -2.71 1.09
CA ASN A 86 4.40 -1.43 0.83
C ASN A 86 5.87 -1.52 1.27
N PRO A 87 6.84 -1.48 0.34
CA PRO A 87 8.26 -1.66 0.64
C PRO A 87 8.91 -0.40 1.26
N ALA A 88 8.25 0.23 2.20
CA ALA A 88 8.68 1.42 2.91
C ALA A 88 9.19 1.05 4.33
N PRO A 89 10.42 1.46 4.74
CA PRO A 89 11.48 2.00 3.88
C PRO A 89 11.93 1.00 2.81
N ALA A 90 12.57 1.52 1.75
CA ALA A 90 12.95 0.73 0.57
C ALA A 90 13.65 -0.59 0.93
N CYS A 91 13.02 -1.71 0.68
CA CYS A 91 13.49 -3.05 1.03
C CYS A 91 12.98 -4.09 0.04
N ASP A 92 13.69 -5.22 -0.09
CA ASP A 92 13.29 -6.35 -0.91
C ASP A 92 12.94 -7.55 -0.02
N LEU A 93 11.83 -8.19 -0.27
CA LEU A 93 11.46 -9.44 0.41
C LEU A 93 12.30 -10.61 -0.08
N PRO A 94 12.47 -11.67 0.74
CA PRO A 94 13.00 -12.95 0.24
C PRO A 94 12.24 -13.41 -1.02
N ALA A 95 12.95 -13.89 -2.03
CA ALA A 95 12.38 -14.18 -3.35
C ALA A 95 11.15 -15.12 -3.32
N GLY A 96 11.11 -16.06 -2.37
CA GLY A 96 9.98 -16.97 -2.19
C GLY A 96 8.72 -16.36 -1.58
N ALA A 97 8.78 -15.12 -1.07
CA ALA A 97 7.63 -14.46 -0.43
C ALA A 97 6.72 -13.72 -1.44
N TRP A 98 7.26 -13.31 -2.57
CA TRP A 98 6.55 -12.50 -3.55
C TRP A 98 5.25 -13.10 -4.08
N PRO A 99 5.12 -14.43 -4.32
CA PRO A 99 3.85 -15.03 -4.71
C PRO A 99 2.72 -14.93 -3.69
N ALA A 100 3.03 -14.59 -2.43
CA ALA A 100 2.04 -14.35 -1.38
C ALA A 100 1.64 -12.86 -1.26
N VAL A 101 2.03 -12.01 -2.22
CA VAL A 101 1.70 -10.60 -2.28
C VAL A 101 0.72 -10.37 -3.42
N ASP A 102 -0.55 -10.07 -3.10
CA ASP A 102 -1.56 -9.77 -4.13
C ASP A 102 -1.35 -8.39 -4.74
N LEU A 103 -0.85 -7.41 -3.96
CA LEU A 103 -0.54 -6.07 -4.43
C LEU A 103 0.75 -5.55 -3.80
N VAL A 104 1.70 -5.12 -4.62
CA VAL A 104 2.85 -4.33 -4.19
C VAL A 104 2.66 -2.86 -4.57
N CYS A 105 2.95 -1.94 -3.62
CA CYS A 105 2.75 -0.51 -3.83
C CYS A 105 3.98 0.30 -3.38
N PRO A 106 5.06 0.34 -4.20
CA PRO A 106 6.22 1.20 -3.98
C PRO A 106 6.00 2.63 -4.47
N ASN A 107 6.80 3.57 -3.92
CA ASN A 107 7.06 4.85 -4.56
C ASN A 107 8.22 4.74 -5.58
N GLU A 108 8.65 5.87 -6.19
CA GLU A 108 9.69 5.89 -7.22
C GLU A 108 11.02 5.32 -6.73
N THR A 109 11.47 5.73 -5.54
CA THR A 109 12.76 5.31 -4.96
C THR A 109 12.72 3.87 -4.49
N GLU A 110 11.64 3.43 -3.89
CA GLU A 110 11.40 2.05 -3.49
C GLU A 110 11.33 1.13 -4.73
N CYS A 111 10.65 1.60 -5.78
CA CYS A 111 10.57 0.91 -7.06
C CYS A 111 11.97 0.73 -7.67
N GLN A 112 12.82 1.77 -7.63
CA GLN A 112 14.19 1.68 -8.11
C GLN A 112 15.01 0.65 -7.33
N VAL A 113 14.85 0.57 -6.02
CA VAL A 113 15.54 -0.44 -5.18
C VAL A 113 15.09 -1.85 -5.56
N LEU A 114 13.79 -2.07 -5.77
CA LEU A 114 13.22 -3.37 -6.08
C LEU A 114 13.51 -3.88 -7.50
N THR A 115 13.61 -2.97 -8.46
CA THR A 115 13.65 -3.31 -9.90
C THR A 115 14.93 -2.86 -10.60
N GLY A 116 15.70 -1.95 -10.00
CA GLY A 116 16.80 -1.24 -10.64
C GLY A 116 16.34 -0.13 -11.60
N ILE A 117 15.03 0.11 -11.75
CA ILE A 117 14.45 1.08 -12.68
C ILE A 117 13.82 2.23 -11.90
N LEU A 118 14.27 3.46 -12.15
CA LEU A 118 13.61 4.66 -11.64
C LEU A 118 12.49 5.06 -12.62
N PRO A 119 11.21 5.06 -12.20
CA PRO A 119 10.08 5.39 -13.05
C PRO A 119 9.96 6.91 -13.22
N THR A 120 10.43 7.45 -14.35
CA THR A 120 10.44 8.89 -14.66
C THR A 120 9.55 9.27 -15.83
N ASP A 121 9.17 8.30 -16.66
CA ASP A 121 8.30 8.44 -17.83
C ASP A 121 7.45 7.17 -18.03
N ASP A 122 6.52 7.18 -18.97
CA ASP A 122 5.61 6.06 -19.21
C ASP A 122 6.34 4.77 -19.58
N ALA A 123 7.44 4.86 -20.33
CA ALA A 123 8.21 3.69 -20.73
C ALA A 123 8.91 3.03 -19.55
N SER A 124 9.56 3.83 -18.69
CA SER A 124 10.21 3.36 -17.47
C SER A 124 9.20 2.90 -16.42
N CYS A 125 8.03 3.56 -16.31
CA CYS A 125 6.92 3.10 -15.46
C CYS A 125 6.44 1.71 -15.89
N ALA A 126 6.16 1.51 -17.19
CA ALA A 126 5.72 0.22 -17.71
C ALA A 126 6.79 -0.87 -17.54
N ALA A 127 8.07 -0.54 -17.73
CA ALA A 127 9.18 -1.48 -17.54
C ALA A 127 9.30 -1.88 -16.05
N ALA A 128 9.21 -0.91 -15.14
CA ALA A 128 9.27 -1.14 -13.69
C ALA A 128 8.09 -1.99 -13.19
N LEU A 129 6.86 -1.69 -13.64
CA LEU A 129 5.67 -2.49 -13.32
C LEU A 129 5.82 -3.94 -13.80
N LYS A 130 6.32 -4.16 -15.04
CA LYS A 130 6.61 -5.52 -15.55
C LYS A 130 7.67 -6.24 -14.73
N ALA A 131 8.71 -5.53 -14.27
CA ALA A 131 9.73 -6.10 -13.40
C ALA A 131 9.18 -6.49 -12.02
N LEU A 132 8.28 -5.68 -11.44
CA LEU A 132 7.57 -6.01 -10.19
C LEU A 132 6.68 -7.26 -10.36
N LEU A 133 5.86 -7.29 -11.42
CA LEU A 133 5.04 -8.46 -11.73
C LEU A 133 5.88 -9.72 -11.99
N GLY A 134 7.07 -9.56 -12.58
CA GLY A 134 8.04 -10.64 -12.77
C GLY A 134 8.58 -11.26 -11.49
N LYS A 135 8.42 -10.63 -10.33
CA LYS A 135 8.72 -11.20 -9.00
C LYS A 135 7.66 -12.22 -8.55
N GLY A 136 6.49 -12.24 -9.19
CA GLY A 136 5.39 -13.16 -8.89
C GLY A 136 4.24 -12.54 -8.09
N VAL A 137 4.20 -11.22 -7.93
CA VAL A 137 3.08 -10.51 -7.29
C VAL A 137 1.83 -10.54 -8.19
N GLY A 138 0.64 -10.49 -7.57
CA GLY A 138 -0.62 -10.47 -8.31
C GLY A 138 -0.85 -9.18 -9.10
N ALA A 139 -0.53 -8.03 -8.50
CA ALA A 139 -0.65 -6.71 -9.10
C ALA A 139 0.43 -5.76 -8.56
N ALA A 140 0.70 -4.67 -9.29
CA ALA A 140 1.63 -3.64 -8.87
C ALA A 140 1.07 -2.24 -9.15
N VAL A 141 1.20 -1.33 -8.18
CA VAL A 141 0.91 0.10 -8.32
C VAL A 141 2.17 0.86 -7.93
N ILE A 142 2.60 1.83 -8.73
CA ILE A 142 3.70 2.72 -8.38
C ILE A 142 3.12 4.11 -8.11
N THR A 143 3.39 4.67 -6.92
CA THR A 143 3.06 6.05 -6.62
C THR A 143 4.18 6.97 -7.11
N LEU A 144 3.82 8.11 -7.71
CA LEU A 144 4.71 9.04 -8.39
C LEU A 144 4.57 10.47 -7.82
N GLY A 145 4.32 10.57 -6.53
CA GLY A 145 4.11 11.84 -5.83
C GLY A 145 3.11 12.75 -6.56
N GLY A 146 3.51 13.95 -6.93
CA GLY A 146 2.68 14.91 -7.67
C GLY A 146 2.28 14.49 -9.09
N ALA A 147 2.86 13.41 -9.63
CA ALA A 147 2.45 12.84 -10.92
C ALA A 147 1.36 11.74 -10.79
N GLY A 148 0.92 11.45 -9.55
CA GLY A 148 -0.14 10.49 -9.28
C GLY A 148 0.33 9.06 -9.09
N SER A 149 -0.34 8.10 -9.71
CA SER A 149 0.02 6.68 -9.61
C SER A 149 -0.24 5.95 -10.92
N VAL A 150 0.45 4.81 -11.10
CA VAL A 150 0.36 4.01 -12.32
C VAL A 150 0.24 2.52 -12.01
N THR A 151 -0.44 1.79 -12.89
CA THR A 151 -0.50 0.33 -12.91
C THR A 151 -0.53 -0.16 -14.37
N LEU A 152 -0.50 -1.46 -14.59
CA LEU A 152 -0.80 -2.06 -15.89
C LEU A 152 -2.23 -2.63 -15.88
N GLY A 153 -2.97 -2.36 -16.95
CA GLY A 153 -4.23 -3.03 -17.23
C GLY A 153 -4.04 -4.48 -17.66
N ASP A 154 -5.15 -5.21 -17.78
CA ASP A 154 -5.15 -6.64 -18.19
C ASP A 154 -4.55 -6.87 -19.58
N ASP A 155 -4.65 -5.89 -20.46
CA ASP A 155 -4.05 -5.86 -21.81
C ASP A 155 -2.57 -5.46 -21.82
N GLY A 156 -2.02 -5.06 -20.65
CA GLY A 156 -0.65 -4.57 -20.47
C GLY A 156 -0.47 -3.10 -20.82
N GLU A 157 -1.55 -2.35 -21.05
CA GLU A 157 -1.51 -0.90 -21.19
C GLU A 157 -1.22 -0.21 -19.86
N LEU A 158 -0.52 0.92 -19.92
CA LEU A 158 -0.22 1.73 -18.73
C LEU A 158 -1.45 2.56 -18.36
N LEU A 159 -2.05 2.27 -17.22
CA LEU A 159 -3.13 3.04 -16.64
C LEU A 159 -2.57 4.05 -15.63
N ARG A 160 -3.06 5.27 -15.68
CA ARG A 160 -2.60 6.36 -14.81
C ARG A 160 -3.78 7.02 -14.08
N VAL A 161 -3.64 7.18 -12.77
CA VAL A 161 -4.48 8.06 -11.98
C VAL A 161 -3.66 9.30 -11.66
N PRO A 162 -4.04 10.51 -12.13
CA PRO A 162 -3.31 11.73 -11.84
C PRO A 162 -3.40 12.09 -10.37
N ALA A 163 -2.41 12.82 -9.85
CA ALA A 163 -2.56 13.46 -8.55
C ALA A 163 -3.67 14.52 -8.62
N LEU A 164 -4.53 14.52 -7.63
CA LEU A 164 -5.60 15.51 -7.57
C LEU A 164 -5.06 16.84 -7.03
N SER A 165 -5.58 17.94 -7.57
CA SER A 165 -5.16 19.27 -7.19
C SER A 165 -5.54 19.57 -5.75
N SER A 166 -4.55 19.91 -4.93
CA SER A 166 -4.72 20.36 -3.55
C SER A 166 -3.62 21.35 -3.18
N GLU A 167 -3.87 22.20 -2.18
CA GLU A 167 -2.80 22.99 -1.59
C GLU A 167 -1.92 22.07 -0.75
N VAL A 168 -0.68 21.84 -1.17
CA VAL A 168 0.25 20.94 -0.46
C VAL A 168 0.84 21.66 0.75
N VAL A 169 0.44 21.23 1.95
CA VAL A 169 0.94 21.73 3.24
C VAL A 169 2.00 20.77 3.81
N ASP A 170 1.75 19.48 3.75
CA ASP A 170 2.62 18.43 4.30
C ASP A 170 2.41 17.12 3.56
N THR A 171 3.47 16.53 3.03
CA THR A 171 3.41 15.25 2.32
C THR A 171 3.57 14.02 3.24
N THR A 172 3.74 14.24 4.55
CA THR A 172 3.86 13.17 5.53
C THR A 172 2.58 12.32 5.52
N ALA A 173 2.73 11.00 5.55
CA ALA A 173 1.64 10.01 5.50
C ALA A 173 0.77 10.02 4.23
N ALA A 174 1.15 10.72 3.15
CA ALA A 174 0.41 10.70 1.90
C ALA A 174 0.36 9.28 1.29
N GLY A 175 1.49 8.56 1.30
CA GLY A 175 1.59 7.17 0.83
C GLY A 175 0.77 6.21 1.70
N ASP A 176 0.86 6.34 3.02
CA ASP A 176 0.10 5.52 3.96
C ASP A 176 -1.41 5.72 3.78
N THR A 177 -1.83 6.99 3.61
CA THR A 177 -3.22 7.34 3.33
C THR A 177 -3.70 6.76 2.00
N PHE A 178 -2.86 6.84 0.95
CA PHE A 178 -3.16 6.24 -0.36
C PHE A 178 -3.41 4.74 -0.22
N ILE A 179 -2.50 4.01 0.41
CA ILE A 179 -2.60 2.56 0.57
C ILE A 179 -3.80 2.17 1.44
N GLY A 180 -4.04 2.91 2.54
CA GLY A 180 -5.19 2.67 3.42
C GLY A 180 -6.53 2.84 2.70
N ALA A 181 -6.68 3.90 1.92
CA ALA A 181 -7.89 4.16 1.15
C ALA A 181 -8.06 3.18 -0.02
N LEU A 182 -6.97 2.83 -0.73
CA LEU A 182 -6.96 1.80 -1.75
C LEU A 182 -7.43 0.45 -1.18
N ALA A 183 -6.89 0.05 -0.03
CA ALA A 183 -7.27 -1.19 0.66
C ALA A 183 -8.75 -1.18 1.09
N ALA A 184 -9.23 -0.05 1.62
CA ALA A 184 -10.63 0.11 1.99
C ALA A 184 -11.59 0.00 0.78
N ALA A 185 -11.19 0.56 -0.37
CA ALA A 185 -11.93 0.43 -1.62
C ALA A 185 -11.90 -1.02 -2.15
N ARG A 186 -10.77 -1.71 -2.01
CA ARG A 186 -10.63 -3.12 -2.38
C ARG A 186 -11.57 -4.03 -1.57
N LEU A 187 -11.75 -3.76 -0.26
CA LEU A 187 -12.71 -4.45 0.60
C LEU A 187 -14.15 -4.31 0.11
N GLN A 188 -14.48 -3.26 -0.64
CA GLN A 188 -15.79 -3.06 -1.28
C GLN A 188 -15.91 -3.80 -2.62
N GLY A 189 -14.86 -4.52 -3.05
CA GLY A 189 -14.84 -5.28 -4.30
C GLY A 189 -14.56 -4.44 -5.55
N LEU A 190 -14.12 -3.19 -5.38
CA LEU A 190 -13.83 -2.31 -6.52
C LEU A 190 -12.62 -2.79 -7.33
N PRO A 191 -12.61 -2.57 -8.66
CA PRO A 191 -11.47 -2.79 -9.52
C PRO A 191 -10.24 -1.99 -9.06
N LEU A 192 -9.02 -2.45 -9.39
CA LEU A 192 -7.78 -1.82 -8.92
C LEU A 192 -7.70 -0.34 -9.31
N PHE A 193 -8.11 0.02 -10.51
CA PHE A 193 -8.10 1.41 -10.97
C PHE A 193 -8.96 2.31 -10.07
N GLU A 194 -10.17 1.89 -9.72
CA GLU A 194 -11.05 2.63 -8.82
C GLU A 194 -10.50 2.69 -7.39
N CYS A 195 -9.81 1.63 -6.95
CA CYS A 195 -9.09 1.64 -5.67
C CYS A 195 -7.96 2.69 -5.68
N MET A 196 -7.23 2.84 -6.80
CA MET A 196 -6.21 3.89 -6.97
C MET A 196 -6.81 5.29 -6.95
N VAL A 197 -7.99 5.48 -7.56
CA VAL A 197 -8.74 6.76 -7.49
C VAL A 197 -9.13 7.10 -6.06
N ALA A 198 -9.62 6.13 -5.29
CA ALA A 198 -9.92 6.31 -3.87
C ALA A 198 -8.67 6.71 -3.08
N GLY A 199 -7.53 6.05 -3.33
CA GLY A 199 -6.24 6.39 -2.76
C GLY A 199 -5.81 7.82 -3.09
N ALA A 200 -5.91 8.24 -4.37
CA ALA A 200 -5.56 9.58 -4.81
C ALA A 200 -6.42 10.67 -4.15
N ARG A 201 -7.72 10.45 -3.99
CA ARG A 201 -8.63 11.36 -3.30
C ARG A 201 -8.26 11.53 -1.84
N ALA A 202 -8.06 10.44 -1.13
CA ALA A 202 -7.70 10.49 0.29
C ALA A 202 -6.33 11.17 0.50
N SER A 203 -5.34 10.86 -0.34
CA SER A 203 -4.02 11.50 -0.29
C SER A 203 -4.09 13.01 -0.55
N ALA A 204 -4.92 13.47 -1.48
CA ALA A 204 -5.09 14.89 -1.77
C ALA A 204 -5.64 15.66 -0.56
N VAL A 205 -6.53 15.05 0.23
CA VAL A 205 -7.01 15.63 1.50
C VAL A 205 -5.90 15.59 2.55
N ALA A 206 -5.17 14.47 2.67
CA ALA A 206 -4.10 14.33 3.66
C ALA A 206 -2.99 15.38 3.45
N VAL A 207 -2.50 15.57 2.23
CA VAL A 207 -1.41 16.53 1.96
C VAL A 207 -1.80 17.99 2.18
N SER A 208 -3.09 18.31 2.28
CA SER A 208 -3.57 19.65 2.60
C SER A 208 -3.55 19.98 4.10
N ARG A 209 -3.10 19.04 4.93
CA ARG A 209 -3.10 19.12 6.40
C ARG A 209 -1.70 18.88 6.97
N LEU A 210 -1.42 19.47 8.14
CA LEU A 210 -0.18 19.22 8.86
C LEU A 210 -0.24 17.91 9.63
N GLY A 211 0.88 17.19 9.67
CA GLY A 211 1.10 16.03 10.53
C GLY A 211 0.93 14.70 9.82
N ALA A 212 1.20 13.62 10.56
CA ALA A 212 1.09 12.24 10.08
C ALA A 212 -0.35 11.71 10.31
N GLN A 213 -0.59 11.02 11.42
CA GLN A 213 -1.90 10.44 11.72
C GLN A 213 -3.04 11.47 11.73
N GLN A 214 -2.77 12.70 12.17
CA GLN A 214 -3.78 13.77 12.24
C GLN A 214 -4.21 14.29 10.85
N SER A 215 -3.41 14.09 9.82
CA SER A 215 -3.72 14.50 8.44
C SER A 215 -4.64 13.51 7.74
N ILE A 216 -4.67 12.25 8.18
CA ILE A 216 -5.43 11.18 7.53
C ILE A 216 -6.94 11.49 7.61
N PRO A 217 -7.62 11.61 6.46
CA PRO A 217 -9.05 11.93 6.44
C PRO A 217 -9.92 10.73 6.79
N THR A 218 -11.08 11.02 7.34
CA THR A 218 -12.19 10.07 7.38
C THR A 218 -12.83 9.92 5.98
N ARG A 219 -13.55 8.83 5.77
CA ARG A 219 -14.32 8.63 4.52
C ARG A 219 -15.25 9.80 4.23
N ALA A 220 -16.01 10.27 5.21
CA ALA A 220 -16.93 11.40 5.06
C ALA A 220 -16.23 12.70 4.63
N GLU A 221 -15.01 12.95 5.13
CA GLU A 221 -14.24 14.13 4.71
C GLU A 221 -13.76 14.02 3.26
N VAL A 222 -13.39 12.81 2.80
CA VAL A 222 -13.04 12.58 1.39
C VAL A 222 -14.27 12.75 0.50
N GLU A 223 -15.40 12.16 0.86
CA GLU A 223 -16.66 12.29 0.13
C GLU A 223 -17.07 13.77 0.01
N HIS A 224 -17.00 14.52 1.09
CA HIS A 224 -17.33 15.95 1.10
C HIS A 224 -16.35 16.79 0.24
N ALA A 225 -15.04 16.49 0.32
CA ALA A 225 -14.02 17.26 -0.41
C ALA A 225 -14.14 17.14 -1.94
N PHE A 226 -14.68 16.03 -2.43
CA PHE A 226 -14.82 15.77 -3.87
C PHE A 226 -16.26 15.79 -4.37
N ASP A 227 -17.22 16.21 -3.50
CA ASP A 227 -18.66 16.33 -3.83
C ASP A 227 -19.19 15.04 -4.51
N LEU A 228 -18.85 13.88 -3.93
CA LEU A 228 -19.14 12.57 -4.50
C LEU A 228 -20.64 12.24 -4.58
N ASP A 229 -21.50 13.07 -3.98
CA ASP A 229 -22.96 12.96 -4.12
C ASP A 229 -23.45 13.24 -5.55
N GLY A 230 -22.55 13.64 -6.49
CA GLY A 230 -22.90 14.00 -7.87
C GLY A 230 -21.97 13.50 -8.96
N LEU A 231 -20.90 12.76 -8.66
CA LEU A 231 -19.99 12.22 -9.67
C LEU A 231 -20.36 10.76 -10.00
N GLU A 232 -21.27 10.57 -10.97
CA GLU A 232 -21.26 9.37 -11.79
C GLU A 232 -19.89 9.32 -12.49
N ILE A 233 -19.13 8.26 -12.29
CA ILE A 233 -17.89 8.00 -13.02
C ILE A 233 -18.34 7.53 -14.39
N ASP A 234 -18.48 8.44 -15.34
CA ASP A 234 -18.63 8.10 -16.75
C ASP A 234 -17.33 7.43 -17.21
N GLY A 235 -17.31 6.12 -17.10
CA GLY A 235 -16.28 5.25 -17.67
C GLY A 235 -16.61 4.97 -19.13
N GLU A 236 -16.54 5.95 -20.00
CA GLU A 236 -16.45 5.73 -21.44
C GLU A 236 -15.03 6.09 -21.88
N ALA A 237 -14.21 5.05 -22.05
CA ALA A 237 -13.02 5.12 -22.87
C ALA A 237 -13.45 5.24 -24.33
N GLU A 238 -13.20 6.38 -24.97
CA GLU A 238 -13.10 6.49 -26.43
C GLU A 238 -11.69 6.13 -26.91
#